data_e0e83cc535f3d9a621fe0fb1769055a7
#
_entry.id   e0e83cc535f3d9a621fe0fb1769055a7
#
_cell.length_a   1.000
_cell.length_b   1.000
_cell.length_c   1.000
_cell.angle_alpha   90.00
_cell.angle_beta   90.00
_cell.angle_gamma   90.00
#
_symmetry.space_group_name_H-M   'P 1'
#
loop_
_entity.id
_entity.type
_entity.pdbx_description
1 polymer ?
#
loop_
_entity_poly.entity_id
_entity_poly.type
_entity_poly.pdbx_seq_one_letter_code
_entity_poly.pdbx_strand_id
1 'polypeptide(L)'
;MSTFQDKLKQAELDPEYAYLKRDPRGMTAFWHKCFELFCRALFNLWCPAKVEGRENLPSAPFIFCSNHCSHMDSAALMYAGGEDFDQYGMVAAKDYFFDNKSRNNFLSRLMNLIPADRGASRESIVRLMLACREFTSHRNRSIIIYPEGTRSQSGDMAPMKKGAAMIATELNLPIVPVYIDGTYRAYPKGVKIIRPTRVRIYIGEAIDPHRFAEENGGGRSIYTAITTEMESRIRKLKE
;
A
#
# COMPACT_ATOMS: atom_id res chain seq x y z
N MET A 1 -15.98 -8.14 -27.77
CA MET A 1 -15.14 -8.55 -26.59
C MET A 1 -15.41 -7.58 -25.46
N SER A 2 -15.85 -8.06 -24.29
CA SER A 2 -16.05 -7.22 -23.10
C SER A 2 -14.74 -6.54 -22.71
N THR A 3 -14.78 -5.24 -22.49
CA THR A 3 -13.61 -4.48 -22.04
C THR A 3 -13.21 -4.91 -20.62
N PHE A 4 -12.01 -4.57 -20.17
CA PHE A 4 -11.59 -4.83 -18.79
C PHE A 4 -12.52 -4.13 -17.79
N GLN A 5 -12.92 -2.90 -18.09
CA GLN A 5 -13.87 -2.11 -17.29
C GLN A 5 -15.26 -2.74 -17.21
N ASP A 6 -15.76 -3.39 -18.28
CA ASP A 6 -17.04 -4.10 -18.24
C ASP A 6 -17.00 -5.29 -17.29
N LYS A 7 -15.88 -6.03 -17.28
CA LYS A 7 -15.66 -7.14 -16.33
C LYS A 7 -15.56 -6.66 -14.89
N LEU A 8 -14.90 -5.53 -14.65
CA LEU A 8 -14.81 -4.93 -13.33
C LEU A 8 -16.18 -4.49 -12.79
N LYS A 9 -17.05 -3.97 -13.68
CA LYS A 9 -18.43 -3.58 -13.31
C LYS A 9 -19.33 -4.76 -12.96
N GLN A 10 -19.12 -5.91 -13.60
CA GLN A 10 -19.93 -7.14 -13.40
C GLN A 10 -19.39 -8.02 -12.27
N ALA A 11 -18.15 -7.82 -11.84
CA ALA A 11 -17.54 -8.63 -10.80
C ALA A 11 -18.07 -8.23 -9.41
N GLU A 12 -18.36 -9.24 -8.59
CA GLU A 12 -18.74 -9.06 -7.18
C GLU A 12 -17.57 -9.39 -6.26
N LEU A 13 -17.47 -8.65 -5.16
CA LEU A 13 -16.47 -8.90 -4.14
C LEU A 13 -16.81 -10.20 -3.40
N ASP A 14 -15.81 -11.07 -3.24
CA ASP A 14 -15.96 -12.29 -2.45
C ASP A 14 -16.47 -11.95 -1.03
N PRO A 15 -17.51 -12.65 -0.52
CA PRO A 15 -18.07 -12.38 0.80
C PRO A 15 -17.05 -12.39 1.95
N GLU A 16 -15.99 -13.19 1.83
CA GLU A 16 -14.91 -13.21 2.84
C GLU A 16 -14.19 -11.86 2.98
N TYR A 17 -14.21 -11.02 1.93
CA TYR A 17 -13.59 -9.68 1.90
C TYR A 17 -14.59 -8.53 2.18
N ALA A 18 -15.81 -8.85 2.63
CA ALA A 18 -16.81 -7.84 2.95
C ALA A 18 -16.36 -6.82 4.02
N TYR A 19 -15.33 -7.14 4.80
CA TYR A 19 -14.73 -6.20 5.75
C TYR A 19 -14.11 -4.97 5.08
N LEU A 20 -13.69 -5.06 3.81
CA LEU A 20 -13.14 -3.94 3.04
C LEU A 20 -14.16 -2.82 2.81
N LYS A 21 -15.45 -3.12 2.88
CA LYS A 21 -16.57 -2.17 2.73
C LYS A 21 -17.16 -1.70 4.06
N ARG A 22 -16.56 -2.03 5.20
CA ARG A 22 -17.15 -1.76 6.51
C ARG A 22 -16.21 -0.94 7.38
N ASP A 23 -16.82 -0.13 8.23
CA ASP A 23 -16.10 0.51 9.32
C ASP A 23 -15.84 -0.50 10.44
N PRO A 24 -14.69 -0.42 11.09
CA PRO A 24 -14.45 -1.21 12.29
C PRO A 24 -15.45 -0.79 13.37
N ARG A 25 -16.05 -1.76 14.07
CA ARG A 25 -17.02 -1.51 15.16
C ARG A 25 -16.68 -2.35 16.38
N GLY A 26 -17.10 -1.88 17.55
CA GLY A 26 -16.93 -2.60 18.81
C GLY A 26 -15.46 -2.97 19.08
N MET A 27 -15.20 -4.24 19.37
CA MET A 27 -13.86 -4.74 19.69
C MET A 27 -12.85 -4.55 18.56
N THR A 28 -13.30 -4.60 17.29
CA THR A 28 -12.42 -4.37 16.14
C THR A 28 -11.94 -2.92 16.11
N ALA A 29 -12.83 -1.94 16.31
CA ALA A 29 -12.45 -0.52 16.40
C ALA A 29 -11.49 -0.26 17.55
N PHE A 30 -11.73 -0.88 18.70
CA PHE A 30 -10.83 -0.80 19.87
C PHE A 30 -9.41 -1.29 19.50
N TRP A 31 -9.28 -2.44 18.86
CA TRP A 31 -7.97 -2.97 18.47
C TRP A 31 -7.27 -2.12 17.39
N HIS A 32 -8.01 -1.55 16.44
CA HIS A 32 -7.46 -0.59 15.48
C HIS A 32 -6.84 0.60 16.20
N LYS A 33 -7.56 1.16 17.18
CA LYS A 33 -7.05 2.32 17.94
C LYS A 33 -5.87 1.97 18.83
N CYS A 34 -5.87 0.80 19.46
CA CYS A 34 -4.72 0.30 20.23
C CYS A 34 -3.49 0.12 19.33
N PHE A 35 -3.67 -0.46 18.14
CA PHE A 35 -2.58 -0.64 17.18
C PHE A 35 -2.03 0.69 16.68
N GLU A 36 -2.89 1.63 16.33
CA GLU A 36 -2.51 2.97 15.92
C GLU A 36 -1.70 3.66 17.03
N LEU A 37 -2.22 3.66 18.26
CA LEU A 37 -1.56 4.29 19.40
C LEU A 37 -0.19 3.66 19.69
N PHE A 38 -0.10 2.32 19.62
CA PHE A 38 1.17 1.61 19.74
C PHE A 38 2.16 2.05 18.65
N CYS A 39 1.75 2.11 17.39
CA CYS A 39 2.61 2.51 16.28
C CYS A 39 3.02 3.99 16.38
N ARG A 40 2.12 4.88 16.81
CA ARG A 40 2.45 6.29 17.07
C ARG A 40 3.47 6.42 18.21
N ALA A 41 3.30 5.68 19.28
CA ALA A 41 4.28 5.65 20.38
C ALA A 41 5.64 5.08 19.92
N LEU A 42 5.62 4.01 19.11
CA LEU A 42 6.82 3.42 18.54
C LEU A 42 7.61 4.43 17.70
N PHE A 43 6.94 5.18 16.81
CA PHE A 43 7.58 6.16 15.92
C PHE A 43 7.86 7.52 16.56
N ASN A 44 7.29 7.80 17.73
CA ASN A 44 7.64 9.00 18.49
C ASN A 44 8.75 8.77 19.51
N LEU A 45 8.82 7.57 20.11
CA LEU A 45 9.67 7.32 21.28
C LEU A 45 10.80 6.32 21.00
N TRP A 46 10.49 5.15 20.42
CA TRP A 46 11.45 4.04 20.27
C TRP A 46 12.23 4.07 18.97
N CYS A 47 11.54 4.34 17.89
CA CYS A 47 12.10 4.51 16.55
C CYS A 47 11.73 5.89 16.00
N PRO A 48 12.29 7.00 16.55
CA PRO A 48 11.85 8.34 16.20
C PRO A 48 11.82 8.55 14.69
N ALA A 49 10.62 8.86 14.15
CA ALA A 49 10.40 9.01 12.73
C ALA A 49 10.33 10.50 12.35
N LYS A 50 11.11 10.86 11.33
CA LYS A 50 11.01 12.16 10.67
C LYS A 50 10.31 11.97 9.32
N VAL A 51 9.26 12.74 9.07
CA VAL A 51 8.52 12.75 7.80
C VAL A 51 8.85 14.04 7.08
N GLU A 52 9.28 13.93 5.82
CA GLU A 52 9.57 15.04 4.92
C GLU A 52 8.69 14.93 3.67
N GLY A 53 8.21 16.05 3.14
CA GLY A 53 7.36 16.09 1.95
C GLY A 53 5.89 15.75 2.22
N ARG A 54 5.38 15.89 3.44
CA ARG A 54 3.96 15.63 3.74
C ARG A 54 3.03 16.55 2.95
N GLU A 55 3.48 17.73 2.58
CA GLU A 55 2.79 18.70 1.72
C GLU A 55 2.53 18.17 0.31
N ASN A 56 3.24 17.14 -0.13
CA ASN A 56 3.06 16.48 -1.43
C ASN A 56 1.89 15.49 -1.46
N LEU A 57 1.25 15.23 -0.31
CA LEU A 57 0.11 14.32 -0.25
C LEU A 57 -1.10 14.93 -0.96
N PRO A 58 -1.68 14.24 -1.95
CA PRO A 58 -2.93 14.67 -2.56
C PRO A 58 -4.10 14.41 -1.62
N SER A 59 -5.28 14.93 -1.96
CA SER A 59 -6.52 14.51 -1.30
C SER A 59 -6.74 13.00 -1.50
N ALA A 60 -7.20 12.33 -0.46
CA ALA A 60 -7.55 10.91 -0.54
C ALA A 60 -8.76 10.68 -1.49
N PRO A 61 -8.85 9.53 -2.17
CA PRO A 61 -7.97 8.38 -2.07
C PRO A 61 -6.72 8.46 -2.96
N PHE A 62 -5.61 7.85 -2.52
CA PHE A 62 -4.37 7.74 -3.28
C PHE A 62 -3.67 6.40 -2.99
N ILE A 63 -2.59 6.11 -3.72
CA ILE A 63 -1.78 4.91 -3.54
C ILE A 63 -0.39 5.30 -3.04
N PHE A 64 -0.03 4.92 -1.82
CA PHE A 64 1.36 4.93 -1.40
C PHE A 64 2.14 3.82 -2.11
N CYS A 65 3.21 4.18 -2.79
CA CYS A 65 4.18 3.25 -3.36
C CYS A 65 5.55 3.47 -2.74
N SER A 66 6.12 2.44 -2.12
CA SER A 66 7.37 2.57 -1.35
C SER A 66 8.29 1.37 -1.57
N ASN A 67 9.59 1.55 -1.24
CA ASN A 67 10.49 0.44 -0.98
C ASN A 67 9.97 -0.44 0.16
N HIS A 68 10.36 -1.73 0.18
CA HIS A 68 9.86 -2.67 1.18
C HIS A 68 10.98 -3.52 1.78
N CYS A 69 11.31 -3.27 3.04
CA CYS A 69 12.41 -3.96 3.71
C CYS A 69 12.07 -4.41 5.15
N SER A 70 10.91 -4.00 5.68
CA SER A 70 10.52 -4.31 7.05
C SER A 70 9.01 -4.53 7.19
N HIS A 71 8.61 -5.26 8.22
CA HIS A 71 7.20 -5.27 8.65
C HIS A 71 6.72 -3.92 9.20
N MET A 72 7.63 -3.04 9.59
CA MET A 72 7.29 -1.70 10.08
C MET A 72 6.93 -0.72 8.96
N ASP A 73 7.23 -1.01 7.70
CA ASP A 73 7.06 -0.07 6.59
C ASP A 73 5.61 0.40 6.46
N SER A 74 4.64 -0.53 6.58
CA SER A 74 3.22 -0.15 6.48
C SER A 74 2.78 0.77 7.61
N ALA A 75 3.20 0.49 8.83
CA ALA A 75 2.91 1.37 9.97
C ALA A 75 3.62 2.73 9.83
N ALA A 76 4.82 2.76 9.23
CA ALA A 76 5.54 3.99 8.93
C ALA A 76 4.81 4.84 7.89
N LEU A 77 4.24 4.22 6.84
CA LEU A 77 3.44 4.92 5.84
C LEU A 77 2.13 5.46 6.43
N MET A 78 1.42 4.67 7.24
CA MET A 78 0.21 5.12 7.95
C MET A 78 0.52 6.30 8.89
N TYR A 79 1.65 6.23 9.62
CA TYR A 79 2.12 7.33 10.47
C TYR A 79 2.45 8.58 9.64
N ALA A 80 3.10 8.42 8.49
CA ALA A 80 3.47 9.51 7.60
C ALA A 80 2.25 10.18 6.95
N GLY A 81 1.21 9.43 6.63
CA GLY A 81 -0.03 9.95 6.09
C GLY A 81 -0.79 10.85 7.06
N GLY A 82 -0.66 10.61 8.37
CA GLY A 82 -1.21 11.48 9.42
C GLY A 82 -2.68 11.22 9.77
N GLU A 83 -3.44 10.56 8.91
CA GLU A 83 -4.83 10.16 9.16
C GLU A 83 -4.94 8.99 10.14
N ASP A 84 -6.16 8.65 10.55
CA ASP A 84 -6.42 7.43 11.31
C ASP A 84 -5.98 6.20 10.50
N PHE A 85 -5.40 5.20 11.15
CA PHE A 85 -4.83 4.03 10.46
C PHE A 85 -5.87 3.19 9.71
N ASP A 86 -7.14 3.28 10.09
CA ASP A 86 -8.24 2.64 9.37
C ASP A 86 -8.55 3.28 7.99
N GLN A 87 -7.98 4.45 7.70
CA GLN A 87 -8.03 5.07 6.37
C GLN A 87 -7.08 4.42 5.35
N TYR A 88 -6.24 3.49 5.79
CA TYR A 88 -5.28 2.83 4.92
C TYR A 88 -5.55 1.34 4.82
N GLY A 89 -5.46 0.80 3.60
CA GLY A 89 -5.45 -0.63 3.32
C GLY A 89 -4.15 -1.05 2.67
N MET A 90 -3.67 -2.25 2.97
CA MET A 90 -2.42 -2.77 2.44
C MET A 90 -2.67 -3.93 1.48
N VAL A 91 -2.18 -3.82 0.24
CA VAL A 91 -2.17 -4.95 -0.69
C VAL A 91 -1.18 -6.00 -0.20
N ALA A 92 -1.68 -7.18 0.09
CA ALA A 92 -0.91 -8.26 0.72
C ALA A 92 -1.11 -9.60 0.00
N ALA A 93 -0.03 -10.39 -0.10
CA ALA A 93 -0.07 -11.68 -0.76
C ALA A 93 -1.00 -12.67 -0.01
N LYS A 94 -1.94 -13.25 -0.76
CA LYS A 94 -2.99 -14.14 -0.21
C LYS A 94 -2.38 -15.34 0.49
N ASP A 95 -1.42 -16.01 -0.10
CA ASP A 95 -0.73 -17.17 0.43
C ASP A 95 0.04 -16.91 1.73
N TYR A 96 0.45 -15.67 1.98
CA TYR A 96 1.19 -15.33 3.20
C TYR A 96 0.28 -14.96 4.38
N PHE A 97 -0.84 -14.32 4.12
CA PHE A 97 -1.70 -13.77 5.16
C PHE A 97 -3.03 -14.50 5.34
N PHE A 98 -3.47 -15.30 4.36
CA PHE A 98 -4.83 -15.86 4.35
C PHE A 98 -4.91 -17.40 4.44
N ASP A 99 -3.78 -18.11 4.43
CA ASP A 99 -3.75 -19.59 4.48
C ASP A 99 -4.05 -20.17 5.87
N ASN A 100 -3.99 -19.38 6.93
CA ASN A 100 -4.22 -19.84 8.31
C ASN A 100 -5.44 -19.15 8.93
N LYS A 101 -6.61 -19.76 8.84
CA LYS A 101 -7.95 -19.17 9.05
C LYS A 101 -8.16 -18.40 10.37
N SER A 102 -7.52 -18.75 11.47
CA SER A 102 -7.84 -18.15 12.78
C SER A 102 -7.03 -16.86 13.08
N ARG A 103 -5.72 -16.90 12.87
CA ARG A 103 -4.81 -15.75 13.13
C ARG A 103 -4.93 -14.67 12.05
N ASN A 104 -5.23 -15.09 10.84
CA ASN A 104 -5.28 -14.26 9.66
C ASN A 104 -6.51 -13.36 9.59
N ASN A 105 -7.66 -13.83 10.06
CA ASN A 105 -8.88 -13.02 10.10
C ASN A 105 -8.73 -11.80 11.03
N PHE A 106 -7.98 -11.92 12.12
CA PHE A 106 -7.73 -10.78 13.00
C PHE A 106 -6.75 -9.77 12.39
N LEU A 107 -5.57 -10.23 11.91
CA LEU A 107 -4.57 -9.35 11.30
C LEU A 107 -5.05 -8.71 10.01
N SER A 108 -5.77 -9.46 9.14
CA SER A 108 -6.29 -8.92 7.91
C SER A 108 -7.31 -7.81 8.15
N ARG A 109 -8.14 -7.94 9.19
CA ARG A 109 -9.08 -6.88 9.57
C ARG A 109 -8.38 -5.72 10.26
N LEU A 110 -7.41 -5.99 11.15
CA LEU A 110 -6.67 -4.96 11.88
C LEU A 110 -5.85 -4.05 10.97
N MET A 111 -5.34 -4.57 9.85
CA MET A 111 -4.51 -3.85 8.90
C MET A 111 -5.23 -3.56 7.57
N ASN A 112 -6.55 -3.83 7.46
CA ASN A 112 -7.31 -3.70 6.23
C ASN A 112 -6.58 -4.35 5.03
N LEU A 113 -6.14 -5.63 5.19
CA LEU A 113 -5.37 -6.30 4.15
C LEU A 113 -6.24 -6.55 2.92
N ILE A 114 -5.78 -6.08 1.77
CA ILE A 114 -6.40 -6.30 0.47
C ILE A 114 -5.70 -7.50 -0.18
N PRO A 115 -6.42 -8.62 -0.42
CA PRO A 115 -5.81 -9.86 -0.89
C PRO A 115 -5.33 -9.75 -2.33
N ALA A 116 -4.08 -10.15 -2.57
CA ALA A 116 -3.48 -10.25 -3.90
C ALA A 116 -2.96 -11.66 -4.13
N ASP A 117 -3.43 -12.32 -5.19
CA ASP A 117 -2.87 -13.57 -5.65
C ASP A 117 -1.50 -13.34 -6.30
N ARG A 118 -0.51 -14.18 -6.03
CA ARG A 118 0.81 -14.08 -6.68
C ARG A 118 0.79 -14.49 -8.15
N GLY A 119 -0.25 -15.18 -8.61
CA GLY A 119 -0.48 -15.52 -10.00
C GLY A 119 -0.94 -14.29 -10.79
N ALA A 120 -0.36 -14.12 -12.00
CA ALA A 120 -0.75 -13.04 -12.91
C ALA A 120 -1.94 -13.42 -13.81
N SER A 121 -2.89 -14.25 -13.35
CA SER A 121 -4.06 -14.58 -14.16
C SER A 121 -4.95 -13.33 -14.29
N ARG A 122 -5.70 -13.26 -15.41
CA ARG A 122 -6.61 -12.14 -15.65
C ARG A 122 -7.67 -12.02 -14.57
N GLU A 123 -8.13 -13.16 -14.04
CA GLU A 123 -9.13 -13.20 -12.98
C GLU A 123 -8.56 -12.69 -11.64
N SER A 124 -7.32 -13.07 -11.30
CA SER A 124 -6.68 -12.59 -10.07
C SER A 124 -6.48 -11.07 -10.09
N ILE A 125 -6.13 -10.50 -11.26
CA ILE A 125 -6.00 -9.06 -11.45
C ILE A 125 -7.36 -8.37 -11.28
N VAL A 126 -8.42 -8.90 -11.88
CA VAL A 126 -9.79 -8.34 -11.74
C VAL A 126 -10.23 -8.37 -10.28
N ARG A 127 -10.04 -9.48 -9.56
CA ARG A 127 -10.37 -9.58 -8.14
C ARG A 127 -9.62 -8.57 -7.28
N LEU A 128 -8.32 -8.41 -7.51
CA LEU A 128 -7.51 -7.42 -6.80
C LEU A 128 -8.01 -5.99 -7.06
N MET A 129 -8.26 -5.64 -8.31
CA MET A 129 -8.75 -4.31 -8.66
C MET A 129 -10.14 -4.04 -8.08
N LEU A 130 -11.02 -5.06 -8.08
CA LEU A 130 -12.32 -4.95 -7.43
C LEU A 130 -12.18 -4.69 -5.93
N ALA A 131 -11.32 -5.44 -5.25
CA ALA A 131 -11.07 -5.27 -3.82
C ALA A 131 -10.49 -3.87 -3.50
N CYS A 132 -9.55 -3.38 -4.33
CA CYS A 132 -9.01 -2.02 -4.23
C CYS A 132 -10.10 -0.96 -4.45
N ARG A 133 -10.91 -1.11 -5.50
CA ARG A 133 -12.03 -0.19 -5.79
C ARG A 133 -13.02 -0.11 -4.64
N GLU A 134 -13.45 -1.26 -4.16
CA GLU A 134 -14.43 -1.32 -3.06
C GLU A 134 -13.87 -0.71 -1.77
N PHE A 135 -12.58 -0.91 -1.50
CA PHE A 135 -11.93 -0.32 -0.36
C PHE A 135 -11.81 1.21 -0.48
N THR A 136 -11.35 1.72 -1.62
CA THR A 136 -11.13 3.16 -1.82
C THR A 136 -12.43 3.95 -1.95
N SER A 137 -13.47 3.36 -2.54
CA SER A 137 -14.79 3.99 -2.64
C SER A 137 -15.49 4.12 -1.28
N HIS A 138 -15.10 3.32 -0.29
CA HIS A 138 -15.64 3.42 1.04
C HIS A 138 -14.82 4.42 1.88
N ARG A 139 -15.40 5.59 2.18
CA ARG A 139 -14.79 6.67 2.95
C ARG A 139 -13.51 7.29 2.34
N ASN A 140 -13.32 7.20 1.02
CA ASN A 140 -12.12 7.72 0.33
C ASN A 140 -10.80 7.21 0.93
N ARG A 141 -10.73 5.93 1.29
CA ARG A 141 -9.56 5.32 1.91
C ARG A 141 -8.41 5.13 0.91
N SER A 142 -7.19 5.29 1.36
CA SER A 142 -5.98 5.16 0.55
C SER A 142 -5.36 3.76 0.65
N ILE A 143 -4.56 3.38 -0.33
CA ILE A 143 -3.96 2.04 -0.43
C ILE A 143 -2.44 2.12 -0.28
N ILE A 144 -1.85 1.12 0.33
CA ILE A 144 -0.41 0.91 0.39
C ILE A 144 -0.05 -0.26 -0.53
N ILE A 145 0.86 -0.03 -1.46
CA ILE A 145 1.39 -1.05 -2.37
C ILE A 145 2.92 -1.00 -2.32
N TYR A 146 3.53 -2.18 -2.22
CA TYR A 146 4.96 -2.35 -2.38
C TYR A 146 5.26 -2.93 -3.76
N PRO A 147 5.70 -2.10 -4.73
CA PRO A 147 5.84 -2.53 -6.12
C PRO A 147 6.90 -3.62 -6.33
N GLU A 148 7.84 -3.77 -5.40
CA GLU A 148 8.82 -4.86 -5.40
C GLU A 148 8.14 -6.24 -5.26
N GLY A 149 6.97 -6.32 -4.62
CA GLY A 149 6.17 -7.52 -4.40
C GLY A 149 6.71 -8.48 -3.33
N THR A 150 7.83 -8.15 -2.71
CA THR A 150 8.42 -8.88 -1.57
C THR A 150 9.34 -7.96 -0.79
N ARG A 151 9.59 -8.28 0.47
CA ARG A 151 10.55 -7.54 1.30
C ARG A 151 11.98 -7.84 0.87
N SER A 152 12.79 -6.79 0.76
CA SER A 152 14.22 -6.90 0.55
C SER A 152 14.89 -7.68 1.69
N GLN A 153 15.90 -8.48 1.36
CA GLN A 153 16.72 -9.20 2.33
C GLN A 153 18.04 -8.47 2.62
N SER A 154 18.50 -7.64 1.69
CA SER A 154 19.73 -6.84 1.83
C SER A 154 19.49 -5.41 2.33
N GLY A 155 18.23 -4.92 2.25
CA GLY A 155 17.89 -3.52 2.43
C GLY A 155 17.90 -2.71 1.14
N ASP A 156 18.36 -3.30 0.01
CA ASP A 156 18.36 -2.65 -1.29
C ASP A 156 17.00 -2.80 -1.99
N MET A 157 16.67 -1.84 -2.85
CA MET A 157 15.45 -1.86 -3.63
C MET A 157 15.57 -2.81 -4.82
N ALA A 158 14.61 -3.72 -4.97
CA ALA A 158 14.45 -4.54 -6.14
C ALA A 158 13.72 -3.77 -7.27
N PRO A 159 13.79 -4.25 -8.54
CA PRO A 159 13.03 -3.68 -9.64
C PRO A 159 11.52 -3.69 -9.36
N MET A 160 10.83 -2.64 -9.76
CA MET A 160 9.41 -2.47 -9.48
C MET A 160 8.53 -3.13 -10.54
N LYS A 161 7.41 -3.73 -10.10
CA LYS A 161 6.42 -4.39 -10.94
C LYS A 161 5.30 -3.42 -11.32
N LYS A 162 4.67 -3.66 -12.46
CA LYS A 162 3.63 -2.80 -13.05
C LYS A 162 2.29 -2.81 -12.30
N GLY A 163 2.10 -3.67 -11.30
CA GLY A 163 0.82 -3.84 -10.62
C GLY A 163 0.27 -2.55 -10.00
N ALA A 164 1.13 -1.76 -9.36
CA ALA A 164 0.73 -0.48 -8.78
C ALA A 164 0.29 0.53 -9.86
N ALA A 165 1.05 0.63 -10.96
CA ALA A 165 0.71 1.50 -12.08
C ALA A 165 -0.61 1.09 -12.76
N MET A 166 -0.86 -0.22 -12.88
CA MET A 166 -2.13 -0.73 -13.41
C MET A 166 -3.31 -0.33 -12.53
N ILE A 167 -3.21 -0.54 -11.20
CA ILE A 167 -4.27 -0.18 -10.27
C ILE A 167 -4.51 1.33 -10.30
N ALA A 168 -3.45 2.13 -10.27
CA ALA A 168 -3.54 3.58 -10.32
C ALA A 168 -4.28 4.08 -11.57
N THR A 169 -3.89 3.57 -12.74
CA THR A 169 -4.49 3.98 -14.02
C THR A 169 -5.95 3.53 -14.13
N GLU A 170 -6.25 2.27 -13.78
CA GLU A 170 -7.60 1.72 -13.94
C GLU A 170 -8.60 2.25 -12.93
N LEU A 171 -8.15 2.64 -11.74
CA LEU A 171 -9.00 3.23 -10.69
C LEU A 171 -8.89 4.76 -10.61
N ASN A 172 -8.08 5.37 -11.47
CA ASN A 172 -7.80 6.81 -11.48
C ASN A 172 -7.37 7.33 -10.10
N LEU A 173 -6.34 6.69 -9.51
CA LEU A 173 -5.81 7.04 -8.21
C LEU A 173 -4.38 7.61 -8.35
N PRO A 174 -4.06 8.77 -7.74
CA PRO A 174 -2.70 9.27 -7.71
C PRO A 174 -1.74 8.29 -7.02
N ILE A 175 -0.53 8.14 -7.54
CA ILE A 175 0.56 7.41 -6.88
C ILE A 175 1.42 8.40 -6.11
N VAL A 176 1.61 8.15 -4.83
CA VAL A 176 2.53 8.89 -3.97
C VAL A 176 3.79 8.06 -3.79
N PRO A 177 4.92 8.43 -4.44
CA PRO A 177 6.19 7.75 -4.27
C PRO A 177 6.78 8.09 -2.91
N VAL A 178 7.20 7.06 -2.15
CA VAL A 178 7.77 7.23 -0.81
C VAL A 178 9.04 6.40 -0.67
N TYR A 179 10.07 6.97 -0.05
CA TYR A 179 11.23 6.22 0.39
C TYR A 179 11.31 6.18 1.91
N ILE A 180 11.51 4.98 2.47
CA ILE A 180 11.64 4.74 3.90
C ILE A 180 13.06 4.27 4.20
N ASP A 181 13.77 5.02 5.03
CA ASP A 181 15.07 4.64 5.60
C ASP A 181 14.93 4.27 7.08
N GLY A 182 15.79 3.36 7.54
CA GLY A 182 15.92 2.98 8.95
C GLY A 182 15.11 1.75 9.36
N THR A 183 13.99 1.45 8.73
CA THR A 183 13.14 0.31 9.09
C THR A 183 13.82 -1.04 8.89
N TYR A 184 14.69 -1.17 7.89
CA TYR A 184 15.53 -2.37 7.71
C TYR A 184 16.48 -2.58 8.90
N ARG A 185 17.12 -1.53 9.39
CA ARG A 185 18.02 -1.61 10.56
C ARG A 185 17.24 -1.90 11.84
N ALA A 186 16.01 -1.35 11.95
CA ALA A 186 15.16 -1.53 13.12
C ALA A 186 14.57 -2.94 13.19
N TYR A 187 13.99 -3.44 12.09
CA TYR A 187 13.20 -4.68 12.12
C TYR A 187 13.24 -5.41 10.76
N PRO A 188 14.41 -5.96 10.34
CA PRO A 188 14.52 -6.74 9.11
C PRO A 188 13.78 -8.07 9.22
N LYS A 189 13.56 -8.72 8.08
CA LYS A 189 12.94 -10.06 8.02
C LYS A 189 13.71 -11.06 8.89
N GLY A 190 12.97 -11.80 9.75
CA GLY A 190 13.54 -12.83 10.62
C GLY A 190 13.97 -12.35 12.00
N VAL A 191 14.05 -11.07 12.25
CA VAL A 191 14.30 -10.51 13.59
C VAL A 191 12.98 -10.47 14.38
N LYS A 192 13.07 -10.73 15.69
CA LYS A 192 11.89 -10.78 16.58
C LYS A 192 11.72 -9.54 17.45
N ILE A 193 12.76 -8.74 17.60
CA ILE A 193 12.77 -7.56 18.51
C ILE A 193 13.10 -6.32 17.70
N ILE A 194 12.26 -5.30 17.83
CA ILE A 194 12.48 -4.00 17.18
C ILE A 194 13.64 -3.28 17.88
N ARG A 195 14.69 -2.94 17.14
CA ARG A 195 15.85 -2.22 17.62
C ARG A 195 15.58 -0.71 17.54
N PRO A 196 15.96 0.08 18.57
CA PRO A 196 15.84 1.53 18.50
C PRO A 196 16.68 2.06 17.34
N THR A 197 16.00 2.74 16.42
CA THR A 197 16.62 3.25 15.17
C THR A 197 15.85 4.46 14.72
N ARG A 198 16.54 5.50 14.27
CA ARG A 198 15.87 6.64 13.62
C ARG A 198 15.30 6.20 12.26
N VAL A 199 14.04 6.52 12.03
CA VAL A 199 13.34 6.27 10.78
C VAL A 199 13.18 7.61 10.05
N ARG A 200 13.40 7.61 8.73
CA ARG A 200 13.13 8.75 7.87
C ARG A 200 12.17 8.33 6.78
N ILE A 201 11.18 9.15 6.51
CA ILE A 201 10.15 8.88 5.52
C ILE A 201 10.12 10.10 4.60
N TYR A 202 10.47 9.88 3.34
CA TYR A 202 10.50 10.91 2.31
C TYR A 202 9.34 10.70 1.36
N ILE A 203 8.45 11.69 1.28
CA ILE A 203 7.26 11.68 0.42
C ILE A 203 7.53 12.56 -0.79
N GLY A 204 7.55 11.96 -1.98
CA GLY A 204 7.72 12.69 -3.24
C GLY A 204 6.40 13.21 -3.79
N GLU A 205 6.50 14.04 -4.82
CA GLU A 205 5.33 14.57 -5.54
C GLU A 205 4.51 13.44 -6.15
N ALA A 206 3.18 13.54 -6.04
CA ALA A 206 2.27 12.56 -6.56
C ALA A 206 2.33 12.48 -8.10
N ILE A 207 2.15 11.26 -8.63
CA ILE A 207 1.99 11.00 -10.05
C ILE A 207 0.50 10.83 -10.32
N ASP A 208 -0.11 11.78 -11.03
CA ASP A 208 -1.47 11.64 -11.54
C ASP A 208 -1.44 10.78 -12.81
N PRO A 209 -2.08 9.59 -12.81
CA PRO A 209 -2.00 8.67 -13.95
C PRO A 209 -2.68 9.21 -15.21
N HIS A 210 -3.74 10.04 -15.07
CA HIS A 210 -4.43 10.65 -16.20
C HIS A 210 -3.57 11.71 -16.88
N ARG A 211 -3.10 12.68 -16.11
CA ARG A 211 -2.21 13.72 -16.63
C ARG A 211 -0.95 13.12 -17.23
N PHE A 212 -0.38 12.11 -16.57
CA PHE A 212 0.79 11.43 -17.09
C PHE A 212 0.52 10.72 -18.43
N ALA A 213 -0.68 10.13 -18.60
CA ALA A 213 -1.08 9.51 -19.85
C ALA A 213 -1.31 10.52 -20.99
N GLU A 214 -1.85 11.70 -20.70
CA GLU A 214 -2.00 12.81 -21.66
C GLU A 214 -0.64 13.30 -22.16
N GLU A 215 0.34 13.41 -21.27
CA GLU A 215 1.68 13.90 -21.59
C GLU A 215 2.56 12.86 -22.31
N ASN A 216 2.38 11.58 -22.05
CA ASN A 216 3.27 10.49 -22.52
C ASN A 216 2.61 9.46 -23.45
N GLY A 217 1.36 9.69 -23.86
CA GLY A 217 0.57 8.75 -24.64
C GLY A 217 -0.06 7.65 -23.80
N GLY A 218 -1.20 7.15 -24.23
CA GLY A 218 -1.99 6.15 -23.54
C GLY A 218 -1.67 4.71 -23.97
N GLY A 219 -2.53 3.78 -23.55
CA GLY A 219 -2.46 2.36 -23.90
C GLY A 219 -1.63 1.54 -22.91
N ARG A 220 -1.29 0.29 -23.28
CA ARG A 220 -0.56 -0.62 -22.37
C ARG A 220 0.87 -0.17 -22.03
N SER A 221 1.48 0.70 -22.85
CA SER A 221 2.79 1.29 -22.59
C SER A 221 2.79 2.20 -21.38
N ILE A 222 1.65 2.81 -21.03
CA ILE A 222 1.51 3.74 -19.92
C ILE A 222 1.87 3.11 -18.57
N TYR A 223 1.50 1.84 -18.34
CA TYR A 223 1.86 1.16 -17.08
C TYR A 223 3.38 1.03 -16.91
N THR A 224 4.10 0.80 -18.03
CA THR A 224 5.57 0.75 -17.99
C THR A 224 6.15 2.12 -17.69
N ALA A 225 5.66 3.15 -18.38
CA ALA A 225 6.12 4.52 -18.20
C ALA A 225 5.88 5.02 -16.77
N ILE A 226 4.67 4.83 -16.22
CA ILE A 226 4.35 5.17 -14.83
C ILE A 226 5.23 4.38 -13.84
N THR A 227 5.47 3.08 -14.10
CA THR A 227 6.34 2.26 -13.24
C THR A 227 7.76 2.79 -13.22
N THR A 228 8.31 3.15 -14.39
CA THR A 228 9.67 3.71 -14.52
C THR A 228 9.78 5.05 -13.80
N GLU A 229 8.79 5.93 -13.98
CA GLU A 229 8.75 7.23 -13.32
C GLU A 229 8.64 7.09 -11.80
N MET A 230 7.73 6.23 -11.32
CA MET A 230 7.57 5.92 -9.90
C MET A 230 8.88 5.39 -9.29
N GLU A 231 9.52 4.42 -9.94
CA GLU A 231 10.81 3.87 -9.49
C GLU A 231 11.89 4.94 -9.46
N SER A 232 11.97 5.79 -10.50
CA SER A 232 12.91 6.90 -10.56
C SER A 232 12.72 7.88 -9.41
N ARG A 233 11.47 8.28 -9.13
CA ARG A 233 11.17 9.19 -8.01
C ARG A 233 11.53 8.58 -6.66
N ILE A 234 11.18 7.32 -6.41
CA ILE A 234 11.52 6.65 -5.14
C ILE A 234 13.05 6.55 -4.97
N ARG A 235 13.79 6.27 -6.05
CA ARG A 235 15.27 6.20 -5.98
C ARG A 235 15.90 7.57 -5.70
N LYS A 236 15.38 8.64 -6.30
CA LYS A 236 15.85 10.02 -6.04
C LYS A 236 15.60 10.47 -4.60
N LEU A 237 14.53 10.00 -3.95
CA LEU A 237 14.26 10.29 -2.53
C LEU A 237 15.25 9.62 -1.58
N LYS A 238 16.03 8.64 -2.05
CA LYS A 238 17.11 7.99 -1.28
C LYS A 238 18.38 8.84 -1.21
N GLU A 239 18.61 9.72 -2.19
CA GLU A 239 19.78 10.58 -2.32
C GLU A 239 19.69 11.80 -1.40
#